data_8e19673ff37b20202fb77a31819d3910
#
_entry.id   8e19673ff37b20202fb77a31819d3910
#
_cell.length_a   1.000
_cell.length_b   1.000
_cell.length_c   1.000
_cell.angle_alpha   90.00
_cell.angle_beta   90.00
_cell.angle_gamma   90.00
#
_symmetry.space_group_name_H-M   'P 1'
#
loop_
_entity.id
_entity.type
_entity.pdbx_description
1 polymer ?
#
loop_
_entity_poly.entity_id
_entity_poly.type
_entity_poly.pdbx_seq_one_letter_code
_entity_poly.pdbx_strand_id
1 'polypeptide(L)'
;MYPNKIRISNGEGQVSITAISRAFEVGQVAEDFDLSKYTSVEHDSDKNFLIIPLTAGTIKVHLCGAPSIETYTISEVEVSAYMGSPMPYLIDKVFVDGTTAQFNIGL
;
A
#
# COMPACT_ATOMS: atom_id res chain seq x y z
N MET A 1 7.79 2.08 14.80
CA MET A 1 7.78 2.38 13.38
C MET A 1 8.02 1.14 12.55
N TYR A 2 7.25 0.97 11.52
CA TYR A 2 7.39 -0.17 10.63
C TYR A 2 7.89 0.33 9.29
N PRO A 3 9.20 0.40 9.09
CA PRO A 3 9.69 0.87 7.81
C PRO A 3 9.35 -0.16 6.72
N ASN A 4 8.71 0.30 5.69
CA ASN A 4 8.49 -0.51 4.50
C ASN A 4 9.55 -0.28 3.44
N LYS A 5 10.63 0.40 3.83
CA LYS A 5 11.83 0.57 3.01
C LYS A 5 13.05 0.25 3.83
N ILE A 6 13.89 -0.56 3.27
CA ILE A 6 15.19 -0.89 3.84
C ILE A 6 16.25 -0.32 2.92
N ARG A 7 17.20 0.42 3.51
CA ARG A 7 18.29 0.98 2.75
C ARG A 7 19.51 0.12 2.96
N ILE A 8 20.03 -0.40 1.87
CA ILE A 8 21.20 -1.26 1.89
C ILE A 8 22.34 -0.55 1.21
N SER A 9 23.46 -0.45 1.93
CA SER A 9 24.72 0.05 1.36
C SER A 9 25.50 -1.15 0.84
N ASN A 10 25.85 -1.11 -0.44
CA ASN A 10 26.56 -2.21 -1.09
C ASN A 10 27.94 -1.81 -1.59
N GLY A 11 28.46 -0.69 -1.11
CA GLY A 11 29.76 -0.19 -1.52
C GLY A 11 29.73 0.66 -2.78
N GLU A 12 28.65 0.64 -3.51
CA GLU A 12 28.45 1.42 -4.73
C GLU A 12 27.45 2.54 -4.51
N GLY A 13 27.00 2.69 -3.28
CA GLY A 13 25.94 3.59 -2.91
C GLY A 13 24.86 2.82 -2.19
N GLN A 14 23.74 3.45 -2.04
CA GLN A 14 22.62 2.85 -1.33
C GLN A 14 21.55 2.42 -2.29
N VAL A 15 21.01 1.23 -2.07
CA VAL A 15 19.86 0.72 -2.78
C VAL A 15 18.68 0.71 -1.83
N SER A 16 17.61 1.37 -2.20
CA SER A 16 16.37 1.30 -1.45
C SER A 16 15.60 0.06 -1.90
N ILE A 17 15.34 -0.80 -0.94
CA ILE A 17 14.55 -2.00 -1.17
C ILE A 17 13.23 -1.83 -0.45
N THR A 18 12.14 -2.05 -1.15
CA THR A 18 10.83 -2.10 -0.53
C THR A 18 10.64 -3.48 0.08
N ALA A 19 10.52 -3.53 1.39
CA ALA A 19 10.33 -4.77 2.11
C ALA A 19 9.19 -4.63 3.11
N ILE A 20 8.45 -5.71 3.27
CA ILE A 20 7.34 -5.77 4.21
C ILE A 20 7.80 -6.52 5.44
N SER A 21 7.77 -5.84 6.59
CA SER A 21 8.07 -6.45 7.87
C SER A 21 6.83 -6.96 8.59
N ARG A 22 5.67 -6.53 8.16
CA ARG A 22 4.40 -6.94 8.74
C ARG A 22 3.31 -6.86 7.68
N ALA A 23 2.53 -7.91 7.52
CA ALA A 23 1.47 -7.97 6.53
C ALA A 23 0.11 -8.23 7.20
N PHE A 24 -0.93 -7.67 6.60
CA PHE A 24 -2.31 -7.85 7.04
C PHE A 24 -3.15 -8.34 5.89
N GLU A 25 -4.01 -9.31 6.15
CA GLU A 25 -4.98 -9.79 5.19
C GLU A 25 -6.18 -8.84 5.17
N VAL A 26 -6.53 -8.33 4.01
CA VAL A 26 -7.66 -7.42 3.83
C VAL A 26 -8.73 -8.07 2.93
N GLY A 27 -8.31 -8.57 1.78
CA GLY A 27 -9.24 -9.13 0.79
C GLY A 27 -10.07 -8.03 0.12
N GLN A 28 -11.38 -8.24 0.07
CA GLN A 28 -12.30 -7.27 -0.53
C GLN A 28 -12.69 -6.22 0.49
N VAL A 29 -12.48 -4.93 0.16
CA VAL A 29 -12.93 -3.85 1.03
C VAL A 29 -14.44 -3.66 0.90
N ALA A 30 -15.09 -3.43 2.02
CA ALA A 30 -16.51 -3.12 2.09
C ALA A 30 -16.78 -1.64 2.37
N GLU A 31 -15.75 -0.92 2.79
CA GLU A 31 -15.80 0.51 3.09
C GLU A 31 -14.42 1.11 2.89
N ASP A 32 -14.31 2.42 2.95
CA ASP A 32 -13.03 3.08 2.85
C ASP A 32 -12.09 2.55 3.94
N PHE A 33 -10.85 2.30 3.56
CA PHE A 33 -9.90 1.58 4.39
C PHE A 33 -8.68 2.45 4.68
N ASP A 34 -8.26 2.47 5.94
CA ASP A 34 -6.98 3.02 6.37
C ASP A 34 -6.46 2.24 7.58
N LEU A 35 -5.24 2.53 8.00
CA LEU A 35 -4.63 1.80 9.11
C LEU A 35 -5.20 2.14 10.48
N SER A 36 -6.09 3.11 10.59
CA SER A 36 -6.76 3.39 11.86
C SER A 36 -7.58 2.20 12.36
N LYS A 37 -7.91 1.27 11.47
CA LYS A 37 -8.60 0.03 11.82
C LYS A 37 -7.72 -0.94 12.62
N TYR A 38 -6.42 -0.73 12.62
CA TYR A 38 -5.48 -1.62 13.31
C TYR A 38 -4.84 -0.88 14.49
N THR A 39 -5.30 -1.18 15.67
CA THR A 39 -4.81 -0.54 16.89
C THR A 39 -3.35 -0.88 17.20
N SER A 40 -2.82 -1.91 16.56
CA SER A 40 -1.43 -2.30 16.71
C SER A 40 -0.45 -1.41 15.95
N VAL A 41 -0.94 -0.50 15.12
CA VAL A 41 -0.12 0.51 14.45
C VAL A 41 -0.08 1.74 15.36
N GLU A 42 1.08 2.03 15.90
CA GLU A 42 1.22 2.97 17.02
C GLU A 42 1.38 4.43 16.61
N HIS A 43 2.00 4.70 15.48
CA HIS A 43 2.40 6.06 15.13
C HIS A 43 1.61 6.58 13.93
N ASP A 44 1.05 7.77 14.06
CA ASP A 44 0.31 8.40 12.97
C ASP A 44 1.14 8.60 11.71
N SER A 45 2.42 8.94 11.89
CA SER A 45 3.33 9.10 10.76
C SER A 45 3.62 7.80 10.02
N ASP A 46 3.29 6.67 10.62
CA ASP A 46 3.55 5.34 10.07
C ASP A 46 2.28 4.71 9.48
N LYS A 47 1.23 5.47 9.31
CA LYS A 47 -0.04 4.98 8.77
C LYS A 47 -0.03 4.87 7.25
N ASN A 48 1.13 4.71 6.65
CA ASN A 48 1.25 4.39 5.25
C ASN A 48 1.50 2.89 5.09
N PHE A 49 1.09 2.36 3.96
CA PHE A 49 1.21 0.94 3.68
C PHE A 49 1.42 0.70 2.19
N LEU A 50 1.86 -0.50 1.89
CA LEU A 50 1.96 -1.01 0.53
C LEU A 50 0.79 -1.95 0.27
N ILE A 51 0.35 -2.00 -0.96
CA ILE A 51 -0.69 -2.92 -1.39
C ILE A 51 -0.07 -4.10 -2.10
N ILE A 52 -0.55 -5.30 -1.77
CA ILE A 52 -0.21 -6.55 -2.46
C ILE A 52 -1.49 -7.01 -3.15
N PRO A 53 -1.62 -6.80 -4.47
CA PRO A 53 -2.84 -7.22 -5.16
C PRO A 53 -2.99 -8.74 -5.19
N LEU A 54 -4.20 -9.21 -5.02
CA LEU A 54 -4.52 -10.64 -5.05
C LEU A 54 -5.36 -11.02 -6.26
N THR A 55 -6.20 -10.12 -6.75
CA THR A 55 -7.05 -10.36 -7.92
C THR A 55 -6.95 -9.19 -8.88
N ALA A 56 -7.33 -9.42 -10.13
CA ALA A 56 -7.39 -8.36 -11.13
C ALA A 56 -8.47 -7.34 -10.77
N GLY A 57 -8.28 -6.12 -11.22
CA GLY A 57 -9.23 -5.03 -10.98
C GLY A 57 -8.51 -3.71 -10.78
N THR A 58 -9.25 -2.71 -10.33
CA THR A 58 -8.73 -1.38 -10.04
C THR A 58 -8.66 -1.15 -8.54
N ILE A 59 -7.79 -0.24 -8.11
CA ILE A 59 -7.69 0.16 -6.71
C ILE A 59 -7.58 1.69 -6.67
N LYS A 60 -8.54 2.34 -6.03
CA LYS A 60 -8.52 3.80 -5.89
C LYS A 60 -7.95 4.16 -4.53
N VAL A 61 -6.93 4.98 -4.53
CA VAL A 61 -6.14 5.25 -3.32
C VAL A 61 -5.85 6.74 -3.16
N HIS A 62 -5.41 7.10 -1.96
CA HIS A 62 -4.72 8.35 -1.70
C HIS A 62 -3.26 8.04 -1.42
N LEU A 63 -2.36 8.66 -2.16
CA LEU A 63 -0.93 8.51 -1.96
C LEU A 63 -0.46 9.47 -0.86
N CYS A 64 0.47 9.02 -0.04
CA CYS A 64 0.93 9.78 1.13
C CYS A 64 1.47 11.16 0.78
N GLY A 65 2.09 11.30 -0.38
CA GLY A 65 2.68 12.56 -0.80
C GLY A 65 1.73 13.49 -1.56
N ALA A 66 0.48 13.09 -1.75
CA ALA A 66 -0.47 13.86 -2.54
C ALA A 66 -1.29 14.82 -1.66
N PRO A 67 -1.81 15.93 -2.24
CA PRO A 67 -2.77 16.77 -1.52
C PRO A 67 -3.98 15.97 -1.05
N SER A 68 -4.59 16.40 0.05
CA SER A 68 -5.65 15.62 0.71
C SER A 68 -6.86 15.30 -0.17
N ILE A 69 -7.12 16.10 -1.18
CA ILE A 69 -8.26 15.92 -2.08
C ILE A 69 -7.91 15.14 -3.35
N GLU A 70 -6.63 14.84 -3.56
CA GLU A 70 -6.20 14.16 -4.77
C GLU A 70 -6.29 12.65 -4.59
N THR A 71 -6.88 11.98 -5.57
CA THR A 71 -6.96 10.53 -5.59
C THR A 71 -6.23 9.98 -6.80
N TYR A 72 -5.74 8.75 -6.69
CA TYR A 72 -5.11 8.05 -7.78
C TYR A 72 -5.76 6.69 -7.95
N THR A 73 -6.19 6.39 -9.16
CA THR A 73 -6.74 5.07 -9.46
C THR A 73 -5.65 4.22 -10.10
N ILE A 74 -5.24 3.19 -9.40
CA ILE A 74 -4.29 2.22 -9.93
C ILE A 74 -5.03 1.37 -10.96
N SER A 75 -4.56 1.40 -12.19
CA SER A 75 -5.26 0.75 -13.29
C SER A 75 -5.19 -0.77 -13.18
N GLU A 76 -6.12 -1.43 -13.83
CA GLU A 76 -6.13 -2.90 -13.90
C GLU A 76 -4.83 -3.46 -14.47
N VAL A 77 -4.23 -2.74 -15.41
CA VAL A 77 -2.95 -3.17 -16.00
C VAL A 77 -1.84 -3.17 -14.96
N GLU A 78 -1.76 -2.10 -14.15
CA GLU A 78 -0.76 -2.03 -13.07
C GLU A 78 -1.02 -3.08 -12.00
N VAL A 79 -2.26 -3.25 -11.60
CA VAL A 79 -2.63 -4.26 -10.59
C VAL A 79 -2.22 -5.65 -11.09
N SER A 80 -2.51 -5.97 -12.33
CA SER A 80 -2.13 -7.27 -12.90
C SER A 80 -0.63 -7.48 -12.95
N ALA A 81 0.14 -6.41 -13.18
CA ALA A 81 1.60 -6.49 -13.24
C ALA A 81 2.22 -6.81 -11.89
N TYR A 82 1.55 -6.48 -10.79
CA TYR A 82 2.07 -6.68 -9.43
C TYR A 82 1.31 -7.73 -8.63
N MET A 83 0.55 -8.56 -9.27
CA MET A 83 -0.20 -9.61 -8.56
C MET A 83 0.71 -10.47 -7.69
N GLY A 84 0.39 -10.52 -6.41
CA GLY A 84 1.18 -11.26 -5.43
C GLY A 84 2.44 -10.56 -4.96
N SER A 85 2.71 -9.35 -5.42
CA SER A 85 3.90 -8.58 -5.04
C SER A 85 3.51 -7.17 -4.56
N PRO A 86 4.30 -6.57 -3.65
CA PRO A 86 3.99 -5.21 -3.21
C PRO A 86 4.12 -4.22 -4.35
N MET A 87 3.14 -3.35 -4.48
CA MET A 87 3.20 -2.25 -5.43
C MET A 87 4.06 -1.11 -4.86
N PRO A 88 4.79 -0.36 -5.70
CA PRO A 88 5.72 0.67 -5.23
C PRO A 88 5.03 2.00 -4.90
N TYR A 89 3.92 1.95 -4.19
CA TYR A 89 3.17 3.13 -3.78
C TYR A 89 3.03 3.16 -2.27
N LEU A 90 3.36 4.30 -1.66
CA LEU A 90 3.06 4.54 -0.24
C LEU A 90 1.65 5.12 -0.16
N ILE A 91 0.76 4.37 0.42
CA ILE A 91 -0.67 4.65 0.43
C ILE A 91 -1.11 4.86 1.87
N ASP A 92 -1.98 5.82 2.10
CA ASP A 92 -2.56 6.03 3.42
C ASP A 92 -4.06 5.74 3.48
N LYS A 93 -4.71 5.62 2.33
CA LYS A 93 -6.13 5.32 2.28
C LYS A 93 -6.51 4.63 0.98
N VAL A 94 -7.43 3.68 1.08
CA VAL A 94 -8.06 3.04 -0.07
C VAL A 94 -9.54 3.37 -0.05
N PHE A 95 -10.07 3.79 -1.20
CA PHE A 95 -11.48 4.13 -1.35
C PHE A 95 -12.25 2.94 -1.88
N VAL A 96 -13.30 2.54 -1.21
CA VAL A 96 -14.13 1.41 -1.65
C VAL A 96 -14.78 1.70 -3.01
N ASP A 97 -15.19 2.93 -3.24
CA ASP A 97 -15.74 3.35 -4.53
C ASP A 97 -14.61 3.53 -5.53
N GLY A 98 -14.51 2.65 -6.49
CA GLY A 98 -13.42 2.63 -7.47
C GLY A 98 -12.41 1.51 -7.23
N THR A 99 -12.59 0.71 -6.19
CA THR A 99 -11.74 -0.45 -5.90
C THR A 99 -12.51 -1.73 -6.14
N THR A 100 -12.06 -2.50 -7.11
CA THR A 100 -12.68 -3.78 -7.47
C THR A 100 -11.76 -4.96 -7.19
N ALA A 101 -10.46 -4.73 -7.07
CA ALA A 101 -9.49 -5.78 -6.78
C ALA A 101 -9.47 -6.14 -5.30
N GLN A 102 -9.17 -7.38 -5.00
CA GLN A 102 -8.84 -7.82 -3.65
C GLN A 102 -7.35 -7.62 -3.42
N PHE A 103 -6.99 -7.31 -2.19
CA PHE A 103 -5.60 -7.04 -1.86
C PHE A 103 -5.31 -7.32 -0.38
N ASN A 104 -4.03 -7.50 -0.08
CA ASN A 104 -3.51 -7.44 1.28
C ASN A 104 -2.63 -6.21 1.39
N ILE A 105 -2.26 -5.86 2.60
CA ILE A 105 -1.39 -4.72 2.84
C ILE A 105 -0.14 -5.14 3.60
N GLY A 106 0.91 -4.34 3.45
CA GLY A 106 2.16 -4.54 4.17
C GLY A 106 2.76 -3.24 4.67
N LEU A 107 3.41 -3.35 5.79
CA LEU A 107 4.11 -2.25 6.44
C LEU A 107 5.62 -2.45 6.40
#